data_e796b72f20352e83998aad466cdfaf2c
#
_entry.id   e796b72f20352e83998aad466cdfaf2c
#
_cell.length_a   1.000
_cell.length_b   1.000
_cell.length_c   1.000
_cell.angle_alpha   90.00
_cell.angle_beta   90.00
_cell.angle_gamma   90.00
#
_symmetry.space_group_name_H-M   'P 1'
#
loop_
_entity.id
_entity.type
_entity.pdbx_description
1 polymer ?
#
loop_
_entity_poly.entity_id
_entity_poly.type
_entity_poly.pdbx_seq_one_letter_code
_entity_poly.pdbx_strand_id
1 'polypeptide(L)'
;MFRKNLIEPASVQDYSIPLRQNVQAAIRRYLEDMGQSQPSCLYQTLLAEIEPPLLEEVLRFTQGNQSKSAKILGITRNTLRTKLHRYDIPVSNGKS
;
A
#
# COMPACT_ATOMS: atom_id res chain seq x y z
N MET A 1 20.21 2.35 4.16
CA MET A 1 20.01 2.81 3.66
C MET A 1 20.00 2.65 2.97
N PHE A 2 19.73 2.69 3.11
CA PHE A 2 19.52 3.14 2.27
C PHE A 2 19.80 3.35 1.81
N ARG A 3 20.25 3.28 1.62
CA ARG A 3 20.45 3.97 0.99
C ARG A 3 20.44 4.45 0.67
N LYS A 4 20.70 4.67 0.61
CA LYS A 4 20.52 5.53 0.23
C LYS A 4 20.38 5.63 -0.47
N ASN A 5 20.39 5.71 -0.43
CA ASN A 5 20.08 6.25 -1.23
C ASN A 5 19.89 6.30 -2.10
N LEU A 6 20.07 6.29 -2.24
CA LEU A 6 19.76 6.78 -2.97
C LEU A 6 19.47 7.38 -3.59
N ILE A 7 19.65 7.67 -3.94
CA ILE A 7 19.35 8.54 -4.38
C ILE A 7 19.18 9.32 -4.48
N GLU A 8 19.28 9.91 -4.32
CA GLU A 8 19.13 10.91 -4.43
C GLU A 8 18.86 11.59 -4.59
N PRO A 9 19.18 11.99 -4.64
CA PRO A 9 18.93 12.75 -4.51
C PRO A 9 18.46 13.28 -4.39
N ALA A 10 18.65 13.46 -4.30
CA ALA A 10 18.16 13.81 -4.18
C ALA A 10 17.66 13.70 -4.26
N SER A 11 17.83 13.44 -4.38
CA SER A 11 17.22 13.22 -4.33
C SER A 11 17.06 12.44 -4.09
N VAL A 12 18.03 11.79 -3.99
CA VAL A 12 17.78 11.02 -3.56
C VAL A 12 17.25 10.75 -2.72
N GLN A 13 17.17 10.38 -2.78
CA GLN A 13 16.19 10.52 -1.95
C GLN A 13 15.80 9.29 -1.32
N ASP A 14 15.55 9.22 -0.04
CA ASP A 14 15.08 8.08 0.68
C ASP A 14 13.62 8.30 0.89
N TYR A 15 12.82 7.74 0.07
CA TYR A 15 11.38 7.94 0.15
C TYR A 15 10.77 7.21 1.36
N SER A 16 11.47 6.27 1.96
CA SER A 16 10.88 5.52 3.06
C SER A 16 10.64 6.38 4.30
N ILE A 17 11.47 7.38 4.53
CA ILE A 17 11.30 8.21 5.70
C ILE A 17 10.04 9.07 5.65
N PRO A 18 9.79 9.78 4.55
CA PRO A 18 8.53 10.53 4.46
C PRO A 18 7.31 9.64 4.55
N LEU A 19 7.36 8.45 3.98
CA LEU A 19 6.22 7.56 4.03
C LEU A 19 5.95 7.12 5.47
N ARG A 20 6.99 6.74 6.19
CA ARG A 20 6.83 6.31 7.57
C ARG A 20 6.23 7.41 8.42
N GLN A 21 6.73 8.62 8.25
CA GLN A 21 6.22 9.76 9.00
C GLN A 21 4.77 10.05 8.67
N ASN A 22 4.42 9.94 7.40
CA ASN A 22 3.04 10.18 6.99
C ASN A 22 2.11 9.13 7.56
N VAL A 23 2.56 7.88 7.60
CA VAL A 23 1.74 6.81 8.16
C VAL A 23 1.56 7.02 9.66
N GLN A 24 2.63 7.40 10.36
CA GLN A 24 2.52 7.67 11.80
C GLN A 24 1.54 8.79 12.07
N ALA A 25 1.63 9.87 11.30
CA ALA A 25 0.74 11.01 11.50
C ALA A 25 -0.70 10.63 11.21
N ALA A 26 -0.91 9.84 10.18
CA ALA A 26 -2.26 9.40 9.83
C ALA A 26 -2.86 8.52 10.92
N ILE A 27 -2.06 7.59 11.44
CA ILE A 27 -2.54 6.71 12.51
C ILE A 27 -2.83 7.50 13.76
N ARG A 28 -1.96 8.45 14.12
CA ARG A 28 -2.18 9.27 15.30
C ARG A 28 -3.49 10.03 15.16
N ARG A 29 -3.72 10.62 14.00
CA ARG A 29 -4.94 11.38 13.79
C ARG A 29 -6.17 10.48 13.87
N TYR A 30 -6.05 9.27 13.31
CA TYR A 30 -7.15 8.33 13.35
C TYR A 30 -7.53 7.98 14.80
N LEU A 31 -6.50 7.72 15.61
CA LEU A 31 -6.74 7.37 17.01
C LEU A 31 -7.30 8.54 17.80
N GLU A 32 -6.82 9.75 17.51
CA GLU A 32 -7.35 10.94 18.20
C GLU A 32 -8.81 11.19 17.81
N ASP A 33 -9.14 10.96 16.54
CA ASP A 33 -10.50 11.18 16.11
C ASP A 33 -11.46 10.17 16.71
N MET A 34 -10.98 8.98 17.08
CA MET A 34 -11.85 8.03 17.73
C MET A 34 -12.21 8.46 19.14
N GLY A 35 -11.41 9.30 19.74
CA GLY A 35 -11.69 9.84 21.06
C GLY A 35 -11.83 8.75 22.10
N GLN A 36 -12.99 8.72 22.77
CA GLN A 36 -13.20 7.76 23.83
C GLN A 36 -13.54 6.37 23.31
N SER A 37 -13.81 6.23 22.04
CA SER A 37 -14.15 4.92 21.51
C SER A 37 -12.95 4.01 21.61
N GLN A 38 -13.20 2.75 21.98
CA GLN A 38 -12.14 1.80 22.05
C GLN A 38 -11.98 1.20 20.68
N PRO A 39 -10.83 1.33 20.06
CA PRO A 39 -10.66 0.69 18.76
C PRO A 39 -10.61 -0.82 18.95
N SER A 40 -11.29 -1.52 18.10
CA SER A 40 -11.15 -2.95 18.07
C SER A 40 -10.84 -3.32 16.63
N CYS A 41 -10.07 -4.34 16.42
CA CYS A 41 -9.67 -4.76 15.09
C CYS A 41 -8.94 -3.64 14.35
N LEU A 42 -8.20 -2.82 15.07
CA LEU A 42 -7.52 -1.69 14.45
C LEU A 42 -6.56 -2.14 13.34
N TYR A 43 -5.87 -3.22 13.57
CA TYR A 43 -4.92 -3.70 12.58
C TYR A 43 -5.65 -4.02 11.26
N GLN A 44 -6.77 -4.72 11.34
CA GLN A 44 -7.55 -5.05 10.16
C GLN A 44 -8.09 -3.80 9.47
N THR A 45 -8.54 -2.86 10.28
CA THR A 45 -9.08 -1.61 9.75
C THR A 45 -8.01 -0.84 8.99
N LEU A 46 -6.82 -0.74 9.55
CA LEU A 46 -5.75 -0.01 8.89
C LEU A 46 -5.28 -0.73 7.64
N LEU A 47 -5.24 -2.06 7.65
CA LEU A 47 -4.88 -2.78 6.45
C LEU A 47 -5.89 -2.54 5.34
N ALA A 48 -7.17 -2.47 5.70
CA ALA A 48 -8.21 -2.21 4.70
C ALA A 48 -8.09 -0.81 4.12
N GLU A 49 -7.44 0.10 4.85
CA GLU A 49 -7.22 1.44 4.33
C GLU A 49 -5.96 1.51 3.47
N ILE A 50 -4.98 0.70 3.78
CA ILE A 50 -3.69 0.78 3.11
C ILE A 50 -3.59 -0.12 1.90
N GLU A 51 -4.15 -1.31 1.97
CA GLU A 51 -3.99 -2.25 0.88
C GLU A 51 -4.61 -1.79 -0.45
N PRO A 52 -5.83 -1.26 -0.46
CA PRO A 52 -6.40 -0.86 -1.75
C PRO A 52 -5.54 0.14 -2.53
N PRO A 53 -5.09 1.25 -1.92
CA PRO A 53 -4.26 2.16 -2.69
C PRO A 53 -2.92 1.56 -3.08
N LEU A 54 -2.37 0.68 -2.24
CA LEU A 54 -1.12 0.02 -2.60
C LEU A 54 -1.31 -0.85 -3.84
N LEU A 55 -2.37 -1.64 -3.85
CA LEU A 55 -2.64 -2.52 -4.99
C LEU A 55 -2.95 -1.72 -6.24
N GLU A 56 -3.71 -0.65 -6.09
CA GLU A 56 -4.07 0.20 -7.22
C GLU A 56 -2.83 0.84 -7.85
N GLU A 57 -1.93 1.32 -7.02
CA GLU A 57 -0.75 1.98 -7.55
C GLU A 57 0.20 1.00 -8.23
N VAL A 58 0.34 -0.20 -7.67
CA VAL A 58 1.20 -1.18 -8.29
C VAL A 58 0.61 -1.64 -9.63
N LEU A 59 -0.72 -1.82 -9.68
CA LEU A 59 -1.36 -2.19 -10.93
C LEU A 59 -1.22 -1.09 -11.97
N ARG A 60 -1.31 0.16 -11.54
CA ARG A 60 -1.10 1.26 -12.47
C ARG A 60 0.33 1.23 -13.01
N PHE A 61 1.28 0.98 -12.13
CA PHE A 61 2.68 0.94 -12.52
C PHE A 61 2.94 -0.17 -13.54
N THR A 62 2.25 -1.31 -13.41
CA THR A 62 2.46 -2.43 -14.32
C THR A 62 1.46 -2.44 -15.46
N GLN A 63 0.61 -1.43 -15.53
CA GLN A 63 -0.41 -1.35 -16.58
C GLN A 63 -1.34 -2.55 -16.57
N GLY A 64 -1.70 -2.98 -15.38
CA GLY A 64 -2.66 -4.05 -15.22
C GLY A 64 -2.09 -5.45 -15.26
N ASN A 65 -0.79 -5.58 -15.31
CA ASN A 65 -0.17 -6.90 -15.37
C ASN A 65 -0.15 -7.52 -13.98
N GLN A 66 -1.05 -8.46 -13.74
CA GLN A 66 -1.19 -9.05 -12.41
C GLN A 66 0.01 -9.88 -12.00
N SER A 67 0.58 -10.61 -12.93
CA SER A 67 1.75 -11.44 -12.62
C SER A 67 2.92 -10.58 -12.18
N LYS A 68 3.16 -9.49 -12.91
CA LYS A 68 4.24 -8.59 -12.58
C LYS A 68 3.97 -7.87 -11.27
N SER A 69 2.71 -7.46 -11.06
CA SER A 69 2.34 -6.79 -9.83
C SER A 69 2.54 -7.68 -8.62
N ALA A 70 2.14 -8.94 -8.71
CA ALA A 70 2.32 -9.87 -7.62
C ALA A 70 3.80 -10.03 -7.29
N LYS A 71 4.64 -10.09 -8.32
CA LYS A 71 6.06 -10.23 -8.11
C LYS A 71 6.63 -9.00 -7.40
N ILE A 72 6.22 -7.81 -7.83
CA ILE A 72 6.67 -6.58 -7.18
C ILE A 72 6.23 -6.55 -5.72
N LEU A 73 5.02 -6.98 -5.46
CA LEU A 73 4.49 -6.97 -4.10
C LEU A 73 5.05 -8.10 -3.22
N GLY A 74 5.63 -9.10 -3.84
CA GLY A 74 6.16 -10.22 -3.06
C GLY A 74 5.09 -11.20 -2.62
N ILE A 75 3.99 -11.30 -3.35
CA ILE A 75 2.92 -12.25 -3.03
C ILE A 75 2.63 -13.07 -4.27
N THR A 76 1.86 -14.13 -4.11
CA THR A 76 1.51 -14.94 -5.27
C THR A 76 0.44 -14.23 -6.08
N ARG A 77 0.35 -14.57 -7.35
CA ARG A 77 -0.67 -14.01 -8.20
C ARG A 77 -2.07 -14.33 -7.66
N ASN A 78 -2.22 -15.54 -7.14
CA ASN A 78 -3.52 -15.94 -6.61
C ASN A 78 -3.90 -15.09 -5.39
N THR A 79 -2.94 -14.79 -4.52
CA THR A 79 -3.19 -13.93 -3.38
C THR A 79 -3.58 -12.53 -3.86
N LEU A 80 -2.90 -12.04 -4.87
CA LEU A 80 -3.22 -10.73 -5.42
C LEU A 80 -4.64 -10.71 -5.95
N ARG A 81 -5.02 -11.71 -6.71
CA ARG A 81 -6.38 -11.75 -7.26
C ARG A 81 -7.43 -11.80 -6.17
N THR A 82 -7.16 -12.55 -5.10
CA THR A 82 -8.09 -12.62 -3.98
C THR A 82 -8.26 -11.25 -3.34
N LYS A 83 -7.15 -10.52 -3.17
CA LYS A 83 -7.23 -9.20 -2.58
C LYS A 83 -7.93 -8.19 -3.49
N LEU A 84 -7.68 -8.27 -4.78
CA LEU A 84 -8.35 -7.37 -5.71
C LEU A 84 -9.86 -7.59 -5.67
N HIS A 85 -10.26 -8.85 -5.54
CA HIS A 85 -11.67 -9.17 -5.44
C HIS A 85 -12.25 -8.67 -4.12
N ARG A 86 -11.50 -8.87 -3.04
CA ARG A 86 -11.96 -8.45 -1.72
C ARG A 86 -12.23 -6.94 -1.66
N TYR A 87 -11.37 -6.16 -2.29
CA TYR A 87 -11.52 -4.71 -2.23
C TYR A 87 -12.25 -4.15 -3.45
N ASP A 88 -12.75 -5.05 -4.29
CA ASP A 88 -13.52 -4.63 -5.47
C ASP A 88 -12.72 -3.67 -6.35
N ILE A 89 -11.45 -3.97 -6.54
CA ILE A 89 -10.59 -3.13 -7.36
C ILE A 89 -10.69 -3.60 -8.81
N PRO A 90 -11.05 -2.72 -9.72
CA PRO A 90 -11.21 -3.10 -11.12
C PRO A 90 -9.86 -3.44 -11.73
N VAL A 91 -9.86 -4.48 -12.55
CA VAL A 91 -8.66 -4.83 -13.26
C VAL A 91 -8.89 -4.46 -14.69
N SER A 92 -8.10 -3.55 -15.18
CA SER A 92 -8.36 -3.03 -16.40
C SER A 92 -7.98 -3.96 -17.38
N ASN A 93 -7.87 -4.60 -17.97
CA ASN A 93 -7.68 -5.22 -19.11
C ASN A 93 -7.21 -6.49 -19.09
N GLY A 94 -7.32 -7.09 -18.35
CA GLY A 94 -7.17 -8.39 -18.45
C GLY A 94 -5.96 -8.99 -18.94
N LYS A 95 -4.98 -8.31 -19.04
CA LYS A 95 -3.89 -8.87 -19.45
C LYS A 95 -3.20 -9.37 -18.37
N SER A 96 -3.15 -10.36 -17.94
CA SER A 96 -2.42 -10.72 -16.77
C SER A 96 -1.62 -11.97 -16.95
#